data_6e417a1588c9fac16f93e3ec2388d57b
#
_entry.id   6e417a1588c9fac16f93e3ec2388d57b
#
_cell.length_a   1.000
_cell.length_b   1.000
_cell.length_c   1.000
_cell.angle_alpha   90.00
_cell.angle_beta   90.00
_cell.angle_gamma   90.00
#
_symmetry.space_group_name_H-M   'P 1'
#
loop_
_entity.id
_entity.type
_entity.pdbx_description
1 polymer ?
#
loop_
_entity_poly.entity_id
_entity_poly.type
_entity_poly.pdbx_seq_one_letter_code
_entity_poly.pdbx_strand_id
1 'polypeptide(L)'
;MRTFLFSVFLYLSASQITAQTIYGPGSKPCSELVKAWEGGSFFDKNFFDAWVTGFVGGANWASKKAIHADETVFGMELLKFCKSNLSAKVVEGVINIYERLN
;
A
#
# COMPACT_ATOMS: atom_id res chain seq x y z
N MET A 1 -3.18 29.37 -26.50
CA MET A 1 -4.27 29.27 -25.53
C MET A 1 -4.89 27.89 -25.44
N ARG A 2 -5.24 27.27 -26.56
CA ARG A 2 -5.83 25.93 -26.52
C ARG A 2 -4.90 24.89 -25.88
N THR A 3 -3.61 24.96 -26.21
CA THR A 3 -2.60 24.04 -25.66
C THR A 3 -2.48 24.19 -24.15
N PHE A 4 -2.53 25.41 -23.66
CA PHE A 4 -2.44 25.71 -22.23
C PHE A 4 -3.64 25.14 -21.47
N LEU A 5 -4.86 25.32 -21.98
CA LEU A 5 -6.07 24.79 -21.35
C LEU A 5 -6.06 23.26 -21.32
N PHE A 6 -5.60 22.64 -22.37
CA PHE A 6 -5.48 21.19 -22.46
C PHE A 6 -4.51 20.64 -21.42
N SER A 7 -3.37 21.30 -21.22
CA SER A 7 -2.38 20.90 -20.22
C SER A 7 -2.93 20.99 -18.80
N VAL A 8 -3.69 22.04 -18.50
CA VAL A 8 -4.33 22.22 -17.18
C VAL A 8 -5.32 21.09 -16.92
N PHE A 9 -6.09 20.72 -17.92
CA PHE A 9 -7.08 19.65 -17.81
C PHE A 9 -6.41 18.30 -17.50
N LEU A 10 -5.32 17.96 -18.18
CA LEU A 10 -4.56 16.73 -17.93
C LEU A 10 -3.99 16.72 -16.52
N TYR A 11 -3.50 17.83 -16.04
CA TYR A 11 -2.97 17.95 -14.68
C TYR A 11 -4.04 17.65 -13.64
N LEU A 12 -5.26 18.20 -13.82
CA LEU A 12 -6.37 17.93 -12.90
C LEU A 12 -6.76 16.48 -12.88
N SER A 13 -6.76 15.81 -14.04
CA SER A 13 -7.05 14.37 -14.12
C SER A 13 -6.03 13.55 -13.34
N ALA A 14 -4.74 13.87 -13.45
CA ALA A 14 -3.68 13.20 -12.71
C ALA A 14 -3.86 13.38 -11.20
N SER A 15 -4.23 14.59 -10.74
CA SER A 15 -4.48 14.85 -9.32
C SER A 15 -5.64 14.01 -8.78
N GLN A 16 -6.68 13.78 -9.56
CA GLN A 16 -7.82 12.97 -9.15
C GLN A 16 -7.43 11.51 -8.95
N ILE A 17 -6.52 10.97 -9.76
CA ILE A 17 -6.04 9.60 -9.62
C ILE A 17 -5.35 9.38 -8.28
N THR A 18 -4.61 10.38 -7.77
CA THR A 18 -3.87 10.28 -6.52
C THR A 18 -4.75 10.48 -5.28
N ALA A 19 -6.02 10.88 -5.45
CA ALA A 19 -6.94 11.19 -4.35
C ALA A 19 -7.84 10.02 -3.97
N GLN A 20 -7.47 8.78 -4.34
CA GLN A 20 -8.28 7.61 -4.01
C GLN A 20 -8.29 7.34 -2.51
N THR A 21 -9.47 6.99 -2.01
CA THR A 21 -9.66 6.66 -0.60
C THR A 21 -9.28 5.22 -0.33
N ILE A 22 -8.46 4.99 0.68
CA ILE A 22 -8.10 3.66 1.14
C ILE A 22 -8.81 3.42 2.48
N TYR A 23 -9.54 2.31 2.56
CA TYR A 23 -10.27 1.94 3.76
C TYR A 23 -9.49 0.93 4.59
N GLY A 24 -9.71 0.96 5.90
CA GLY A 24 -9.15 0.00 6.84
C GLY A 24 -7.68 0.22 7.18
N PRO A 25 -6.97 -0.85 7.56
CA PRO A 25 -5.59 -0.75 8.06
C PRO A 25 -4.60 -0.11 7.11
N GLY A 26 -4.86 -0.14 5.81
CA GLY A 26 -3.97 0.49 4.83
C GLY A 26 -3.87 2.00 4.97
N SER A 27 -4.87 2.65 5.55
CA SER A 27 -4.86 4.10 5.79
C SER A 27 -4.11 4.48 7.08
N LYS A 28 -3.75 3.51 7.90
CA LYS A 28 -3.04 3.72 9.15
C LYS A 28 -1.57 4.02 8.91
N PRO A 29 -0.91 4.76 9.82
CA PRO A 29 0.52 4.98 9.69
C PRO A 29 1.31 3.69 9.94
N CYS A 30 2.47 3.60 9.31
CA CYS A 30 3.39 2.47 9.45
C CYS A 30 3.75 2.19 10.91
N SER A 31 3.82 3.21 11.76
CA SER A 31 4.09 3.04 13.18
C SER A 31 3.10 2.10 13.86
N GLU A 32 1.84 2.12 13.46
CA GLU A 32 0.83 1.22 14.01
C GLU A 32 1.02 -0.22 13.54
N LEU A 33 1.41 -0.42 12.30
CA LEU A 33 1.72 -1.76 11.80
C LEU A 33 2.91 -2.36 12.54
N VAL A 34 3.97 -1.58 12.72
CA VAL A 34 5.17 -2.03 13.44
C VAL A 34 4.80 -2.43 14.86
N LYS A 35 4.02 -1.58 15.53
CA LYS A 35 3.57 -1.85 16.90
C LYS A 35 2.74 -3.14 16.97
N ALA A 36 1.83 -3.35 16.02
CA ALA A 36 0.99 -4.53 15.99
C ALA A 36 1.80 -5.80 15.74
N TRP A 37 2.74 -5.76 14.80
CA TRP A 37 3.50 -6.94 14.40
C TRP A 37 4.65 -7.27 15.34
N GLU A 38 5.20 -6.30 16.05
CA GLU A 38 6.32 -6.53 16.96
C GLU A 38 5.93 -6.63 18.43
N GLY A 39 4.75 -6.20 18.80
CA GLY A 39 4.37 -6.24 20.22
C GLY A 39 2.87 -6.22 20.48
N GLY A 40 2.06 -6.30 19.43
CA GLY A 40 0.62 -6.25 19.58
C GLY A 40 -0.03 -7.58 19.92
N SER A 41 -1.34 -7.54 20.16
CA SER A 41 -2.14 -8.72 20.39
C SER A 41 -2.29 -9.53 19.08
N PHE A 42 -2.71 -10.77 19.24
CA PHE A 42 -3.05 -11.64 18.11
C PHE A 42 -4.07 -10.98 17.18
N PHE A 43 -5.07 -10.30 17.75
CA PHE A 43 -6.09 -9.60 16.98
C PHE A 43 -5.49 -8.47 16.14
N ASP A 44 -4.65 -7.62 16.74
CA ASP A 44 -4.03 -6.50 16.07
C ASP A 44 -3.15 -6.97 14.91
N LYS A 45 -2.38 -8.02 15.16
CA LYS A 45 -1.51 -8.61 14.15
C LYS A 45 -2.31 -9.12 12.96
N ASN A 46 -3.37 -9.88 13.22
CA ASN A 46 -4.21 -10.43 12.17
C ASN A 46 -5.00 -9.38 11.41
N PHE A 47 -5.34 -8.27 12.05
CA PHE A 47 -6.04 -7.16 11.42
C PHE A 47 -5.23 -6.60 10.24
N PHE A 48 -3.93 -6.37 10.45
CA PHE A 48 -3.06 -5.92 9.37
C PHE A 48 -2.77 -7.03 8.36
N ASP A 49 -2.53 -8.25 8.83
CA ASP A 49 -2.25 -9.40 7.95
C ASP A 49 -3.39 -9.63 6.95
N ALA A 50 -4.61 -9.64 7.44
CA ALA A 50 -5.79 -9.86 6.59
C ALA A 50 -5.93 -8.78 5.54
N TRP A 51 -5.72 -7.51 5.93
CA TRP A 51 -5.83 -6.39 5.01
C TRP A 51 -4.76 -6.46 3.91
N VAL A 52 -3.51 -6.69 4.31
CA VAL A 52 -2.39 -6.77 3.36
C VAL A 52 -2.60 -7.91 2.38
N THR A 53 -2.95 -9.09 2.88
CA THR A 53 -3.19 -10.28 2.04
C THR A 53 -4.33 -10.02 1.05
N GLY A 54 -5.42 -9.41 1.51
CA GLY A 54 -6.56 -9.08 0.66
C GLY A 54 -6.22 -8.04 -0.40
N PHE A 55 -5.47 -7.01 -0.03
CA PHE A 55 -5.06 -5.96 -0.96
C PHE A 55 -4.15 -6.54 -2.06
N VAL A 56 -3.13 -7.31 -1.68
CA VAL A 56 -2.20 -7.93 -2.64
C VAL A 56 -2.93 -8.93 -3.52
N GLY A 57 -3.83 -9.73 -2.95
CA GLY A 57 -4.64 -10.68 -3.71
C GLY A 57 -5.52 -9.97 -4.73
N GLY A 58 -6.15 -8.86 -4.33
CA GLY A 58 -6.96 -8.06 -5.25
C GLY A 58 -6.13 -7.41 -6.35
N ALA A 59 -4.94 -6.91 -6.00
CA ALA A 59 -4.03 -6.33 -6.98
C ALA A 59 -3.57 -7.39 -8.00
N ASN A 60 -3.25 -8.59 -7.54
CA ASN A 60 -2.89 -9.70 -8.43
C ASN A 60 -4.04 -10.08 -9.36
N TRP A 61 -5.26 -10.10 -8.82
CA TRP A 61 -6.44 -10.40 -9.62
C TRP A 61 -6.61 -9.39 -10.77
N ALA A 62 -6.37 -8.10 -10.48
CA ALA A 62 -6.57 -7.02 -11.44
C ALA A 62 -5.37 -6.80 -12.36
N SER A 63 -4.20 -7.33 -12.02
CA SER A 63 -2.95 -7.07 -12.74
C SER A 63 -2.67 -8.15 -13.78
N LYS A 64 -2.10 -7.73 -14.91
CA LYS A 64 -1.61 -8.67 -15.93
C LYS A 64 -0.27 -9.28 -15.54
N LYS A 65 0.44 -8.66 -14.61
CA LYS A 65 1.73 -9.12 -14.10
C LYS A 65 1.62 -9.31 -12.59
N ALA A 66 0.98 -10.41 -12.20
CA ALA A 66 0.85 -10.76 -10.79
C ALA A 66 2.22 -11.08 -10.18
N ILE A 67 2.40 -10.71 -8.91
CA ILE A 67 3.60 -11.12 -8.17
C ILE A 67 3.41 -12.54 -7.66
N HIS A 68 4.53 -13.27 -7.56
CA HIS A 68 4.55 -14.64 -7.05
C HIS A 68 5.37 -14.75 -5.76
N ALA A 69 5.55 -13.65 -5.06
CA ALA A 69 6.29 -13.63 -3.81
C ALA A 69 5.53 -14.37 -2.72
N ASP A 70 6.27 -15.08 -1.88
CA ASP A 70 5.72 -15.69 -0.69
C ASP A 70 5.18 -14.63 0.26
N GLU A 71 4.06 -14.92 0.92
CA GLU A 71 3.45 -13.97 1.86
C GLU A 71 4.38 -13.57 2.99
N THR A 72 5.19 -14.51 3.48
CA THR A 72 6.16 -14.24 4.53
C THR A 72 7.21 -13.23 4.05
N VAL A 73 7.72 -13.43 2.85
CA VAL A 73 8.70 -12.51 2.26
C VAL A 73 8.11 -11.12 2.07
N PHE A 74 6.88 -11.05 1.57
CA PHE A 74 6.19 -9.76 1.40
C PHE A 74 6.03 -9.06 2.74
N GLY A 75 5.59 -9.79 3.76
CA GLY A 75 5.40 -9.25 5.11
C GLY A 75 6.71 -8.74 5.71
N MET A 76 7.80 -9.47 5.54
CA MET A 76 9.12 -9.04 6.04
C MET A 76 9.58 -7.74 5.35
N GLU A 77 9.40 -7.64 4.06
CA GLU A 77 9.75 -6.44 3.31
C GLU A 77 8.88 -5.24 3.72
N LEU A 78 7.60 -5.48 3.95
CA LEU A 78 6.68 -4.44 4.42
C LEU A 78 7.08 -3.93 5.81
N LEU A 79 7.41 -4.85 6.72
CA LEU A 79 7.84 -4.47 8.06
C LEU A 79 9.13 -3.62 7.98
N LYS A 80 10.06 -4.02 7.16
CA LYS A 80 11.31 -3.28 6.93
C LYS A 80 11.03 -1.88 6.39
N PHE A 81 10.15 -1.77 5.41
CA PHE A 81 9.73 -0.46 4.88
C PHE A 81 9.13 0.41 5.99
N CYS A 82 8.19 -0.16 6.75
CA CYS A 82 7.48 0.59 7.78
C CYS A 82 8.38 1.03 8.92
N LYS A 83 9.37 0.22 9.30
CA LYS A 83 10.36 0.61 10.31
C LYS A 83 11.20 1.81 9.88
N SER A 84 11.46 1.93 8.59
CA SER A 84 12.22 3.04 8.04
C SER A 84 11.36 4.24 7.68
N ASN A 85 10.03 4.10 7.71
CA ASN A 85 9.09 5.12 7.26
C ASN A 85 7.86 5.14 8.17
N LEU A 86 8.06 5.43 9.46
CA LEU A 86 7.02 5.28 10.48
C LEU A 86 5.78 6.16 10.24
N SER A 87 5.95 7.31 9.59
CA SER A 87 4.84 8.23 9.32
C SER A 87 4.16 7.98 7.98
N ALA A 88 4.72 7.13 7.12
CA ALA A 88 4.07 6.75 5.87
C ALA A 88 2.84 5.91 6.17
N LYS A 89 1.89 5.91 5.25
CA LYS A 89 0.73 5.01 5.36
C LYS A 89 1.12 3.59 4.98
N VAL A 90 0.50 2.62 5.61
CA VAL A 90 0.75 1.20 5.32
C VAL A 90 0.56 0.89 3.84
N VAL A 91 -0.48 1.45 3.21
CA VAL A 91 -0.73 1.23 1.77
C VAL A 91 0.43 1.72 0.91
N GLU A 92 1.12 2.79 1.29
CA GLU A 92 2.29 3.27 0.55
C GLU A 92 3.40 2.23 0.54
N GLY A 93 3.62 1.57 1.67
CA GLY A 93 4.57 0.47 1.78
C GLY A 93 4.17 -0.73 0.93
N VAL A 94 2.91 -1.10 0.99
CA VAL A 94 2.39 -2.23 0.20
C VAL A 94 2.58 -1.99 -1.29
N ILE A 95 2.22 -0.80 -1.76
CA ILE A 95 2.38 -0.44 -3.17
C ILE A 95 3.85 -0.44 -3.57
N ASN A 96 4.71 0.14 -2.75
CA ASN A 96 6.16 0.18 -3.01
C ASN A 96 6.73 -1.22 -3.22
N ILE A 97 6.41 -2.14 -2.32
CA ILE A 97 6.91 -3.52 -2.40
C ILE A 97 6.29 -4.25 -3.58
N TYR A 98 5.00 -4.09 -3.79
CA TYR A 98 4.31 -4.72 -4.90
C TYR A 98 4.93 -4.34 -6.24
N GLU A 99 5.23 -3.06 -6.44
CA GLU A 99 5.85 -2.57 -7.66
C GLU A 99 7.26 -3.10 -7.85
N ARG A 100 8.03 -3.24 -6.75
CA ARG A 100 9.38 -3.81 -6.84
C ARG A 100 9.38 -5.27 -7.22
N LEU A 101 8.39 -6.03 -6.79
CA LEU A 101 8.29 -7.46 -7.03
C LEU A 101 7.55 -7.80 -8.32
N ASN A 102 6.90 -6.82 -8.89
CA ASN A 102 6.14 -6.97 -10.13
C ASN A 102 7.01 -6.84 -11.42
#